data_30c2bf55bac11902a995fa6283d81fe6
#
_entry.id   30c2bf55bac11902a995fa6283d81fe6
#
_cell.length_a   1.000
_cell.length_b   1.000
_cell.length_c   1.000
_cell.angle_alpha   90.00
_cell.angle_beta   90.00
_cell.angle_gamma   90.00
#
_symmetry.space_group_name_H-M   'P 1'
#
loop_
_entity.id
_entity.type
_entity.pdbx_description
1 polymer ?
#
loop_
_entity_poly.entity_id
_entity_poly.type
_entity_poly.pdbx_seq_one_letter_code
_entity_poly.pdbx_strand_id
1 'polypeptide(L)'
;DPIEGEAEAQNNQVTFSIDANLRKNQLLILDSRPRWETRYLNNLFDRDERWEVVCVWGKPKDSKRSLPRGDEPGEFPTQRKNLFEFDLIIYGEIPPDEFSREEQGWFFDFVSQRGGGILFIDGPRQKLRTYENFEKHPVFSLFPVGWIEKGPVRLSPSAYFRTEASKRLSALTLDPIKERNEEVWNHLPLPAWTSPVNALPGSEIFLEVSLQGKDSNDSQESRIPVLARAAQTTHFHLTINVTRVQSRHWYRVSRVR
;
A
#
# COMPACT_ATOMS: atom_id res chain seq x y z
N ASP A 1 1.05 -40.43 -16.48
CA ASP A 1 1.09 -41.84 -16.83
C ASP A 1 0.82 -42.67 -15.59
N PRO A 2 -0.02 -43.75 -15.71
CA PRO A 2 -0.32 -44.60 -14.57
C PRO A 2 0.94 -45.27 -14.02
N ILE A 3 1.04 -45.35 -12.70
CA ILE A 3 2.15 -46.06 -12.02
C ILE A 3 1.79 -47.55 -11.97
N GLU A 4 2.74 -48.43 -12.31
CA GLU A 4 2.53 -49.87 -12.30
C GLU A 4 2.18 -50.35 -10.87
N GLY A 5 0.98 -50.92 -10.68
CA GLY A 5 0.45 -51.34 -9.36
C GLY A 5 -0.57 -50.40 -8.75
N GLU A 6 -1.03 -49.37 -9.43
CA GLU A 6 -2.01 -48.42 -8.94
C GLU A 6 -3.43 -49.02 -8.98
N ALA A 7 -4.15 -48.95 -7.86
CA ALA A 7 -5.48 -49.56 -7.69
C ALA A 7 -6.61 -48.79 -8.45
N GLU A 8 -6.40 -47.52 -8.74
CA GLU A 8 -7.38 -46.61 -9.41
C GLU A 8 -6.69 -45.67 -10.36
N ALA A 9 -6.63 -46.01 -11.66
CA ALA A 9 -6.05 -45.15 -12.69
C ALA A 9 -6.91 -43.90 -13.04
N GLN A 10 -8.16 -43.86 -12.61
CA GLN A 10 -9.11 -42.77 -12.94
C GLN A 10 -8.87 -41.48 -12.14
N ASN A 11 -8.11 -41.52 -11.04
CA ASN A 11 -7.82 -40.34 -10.23
C ASN A 11 -6.57 -39.55 -10.71
N ASN A 12 -5.89 -40.02 -11.75
CA ASN A 12 -4.67 -39.39 -12.30
C ASN A 12 -4.95 -38.23 -13.26
N GLN A 13 -6.21 -37.87 -13.46
CA GLN A 13 -6.58 -36.78 -14.35
C GLN A 13 -7.29 -35.67 -13.58
N VAL A 14 -6.68 -34.49 -13.54
CA VAL A 14 -7.29 -33.26 -13.03
C VAL A 14 -7.56 -32.34 -14.21
N THR A 15 -8.83 -31.99 -14.42
CA THR A 15 -9.24 -31.00 -15.41
C THR A 15 -9.50 -29.68 -14.69
N PHE A 16 -8.85 -28.61 -15.12
CA PHE A 16 -9.10 -27.26 -14.65
C PHE A 16 -9.33 -26.32 -15.83
N SER A 17 -10.23 -25.38 -15.64
CA SER A 17 -10.47 -24.31 -16.62
C SER A 17 -9.67 -23.09 -16.21
N ILE A 18 -8.95 -22.48 -17.18
CA ILE A 18 -8.25 -21.22 -17.02
C ILE A 18 -8.99 -20.19 -17.87
N ASP A 19 -9.60 -19.21 -17.22
CA ASP A 19 -10.10 -18.02 -17.90
C ASP A 19 -8.94 -17.02 -18.08
N ALA A 20 -8.48 -16.85 -19.32
CA ALA A 20 -7.52 -15.84 -19.68
C ALA A 20 -8.24 -14.52 -19.99
N ASN A 21 -8.23 -13.61 -19.04
CA ASN A 21 -8.79 -12.27 -19.25
C ASN A 21 -7.69 -11.35 -19.82
N LEU A 22 -7.94 -10.81 -21.03
CA LEU A 22 -7.05 -9.84 -21.69
C LEU A 22 -7.27 -8.40 -21.21
N ARG A 23 -8.19 -8.18 -20.25
CA ARG A 23 -8.43 -6.86 -19.69
C ARG A 23 -7.21 -6.41 -18.89
N LYS A 24 -6.77 -5.18 -19.10
CA LYS A 24 -5.78 -4.53 -18.24
C LYS A 24 -6.34 -4.32 -16.83
N ASN A 25 -5.50 -4.46 -15.84
CA ASN A 25 -5.85 -4.08 -14.47
C ASN A 25 -6.04 -2.56 -14.39
N GLN A 26 -7.05 -2.13 -13.68
CA GLN A 26 -7.40 -0.72 -13.52
C GLN A 26 -6.84 -0.18 -12.20
N LEU A 27 -5.98 0.82 -12.26
CA LEU A 27 -5.38 1.48 -11.10
C LEU A 27 -5.90 2.90 -10.95
N LEU A 28 -6.45 3.22 -9.79
CA LEU A 28 -6.81 4.58 -9.41
C LEU A 28 -5.80 5.13 -8.40
N ILE A 29 -5.14 6.22 -8.72
CA ILE A 29 -4.27 6.96 -7.80
C ILE A 29 -4.97 8.22 -7.33
N LEU A 30 -5.25 8.30 -6.04
CA LEU A 30 -5.90 9.45 -5.40
C LEU A 30 -4.91 10.15 -4.48
N ASP A 31 -4.74 11.46 -4.63
CA ASP A 31 -3.95 12.25 -3.67
C ASP A 31 -4.46 13.70 -3.60
N SER A 32 -4.35 14.31 -2.42
CA SER A 32 -4.74 15.72 -2.24
C SER A 32 -3.89 16.70 -3.07
N ARG A 33 -2.76 16.25 -3.56
CA ARG A 33 -1.85 16.98 -4.47
C ARG A 33 -0.85 16.03 -5.12
N PRO A 34 -0.26 16.39 -6.27
CA PRO A 34 0.83 15.63 -6.85
C PRO A 34 2.03 15.60 -5.90
N ARG A 35 2.45 14.41 -5.47
CA ARG A 35 3.64 14.15 -4.67
C ARG A 35 4.64 13.29 -5.43
N TRP A 36 5.89 13.27 -4.98
CA TRP A 36 6.92 12.44 -5.62
C TRP A 36 6.55 10.95 -5.58
N GLU A 37 6.05 10.49 -4.45
CA GLU A 37 5.67 9.10 -4.22
C GLU A 37 4.58 8.65 -5.21
N THR A 38 3.50 9.40 -5.29
CA THR A 38 2.37 9.06 -6.18
C THR A 38 2.70 9.27 -7.65
N ARG A 39 3.52 10.28 -7.99
CA ARG A 39 4.04 10.46 -9.36
C ARG A 39 4.98 9.32 -9.77
N TYR A 40 5.81 8.83 -8.84
CA TYR A 40 6.70 7.73 -9.12
C TYR A 40 5.93 6.44 -9.38
N LEU A 41 4.90 6.17 -8.56
CA LEU A 41 4.02 5.02 -8.75
C LEU A 41 3.22 5.13 -10.06
N ASN A 42 2.71 6.31 -10.38
CA ASN A 42 2.08 6.53 -11.69
C ASN A 42 3.04 6.14 -12.83
N ASN A 43 4.26 6.67 -12.82
CA ASN A 43 5.24 6.37 -13.87
C ASN A 43 5.65 4.88 -13.91
N LEU A 44 5.63 4.20 -12.77
CA LEU A 44 5.93 2.78 -12.68
C LEU A 44 4.84 1.93 -13.34
N PHE A 45 3.60 2.17 -12.98
CA PHE A 45 2.46 1.40 -13.49
C PHE A 45 2.09 1.77 -14.93
N ASP A 46 2.23 3.03 -15.32
CA ASP A 46 1.96 3.50 -16.69
C ASP A 46 2.90 2.86 -17.74
N ARG A 47 4.08 2.42 -17.33
CA ARG A 47 5.03 1.69 -18.20
C ARG A 47 4.75 0.19 -18.29
N ASP A 48 3.89 -0.34 -17.46
CA ASP A 48 3.53 -1.74 -17.46
C ASP A 48 2.22 -1.94 -18.25
N GLU A 49 2.33 -2.57 -19.42
CA GLU A 49 1.21 -2.79 -20.34
C GLU A 49 0.03 -3.55 -19.72
N ARG A 50 0.23 -4.19 -18.58
CA ARG A 50 -0.83 -4.89 -17.82
C ARG A 50 -1.73 -3.96 -17.04
N TRP A 51 -1.37 -2.68 -16.90
CA TRP A 51 -2.09 -1.70 -16.11
C TRP A 51 -2.62 -0.54 -16.96
N GLU A 52 -3.74 -0.03 -16.57
CA GLU A 52 -4.28 1.26 -17.00
C GLU A 52 -4.44 2.15 -15.77
N VAL A 53 -3.85 3.34 -15.80
CA VAL A 53 -3.70 4.19 -14.62
C VAL A 53 -4.52 5.45 -14.76
N VAL A 54 -5.38 5.70 -13.80
CA VAL A 54 -6.12 6.96 -13.64
C VAL A 54 -5.60 7.68 -12.41
N CYS A 55 -5.16 8.93 -12.58
CA CYS A 55 -4.70 9.78 -11.48
C CYS A 55 -5.69 10.90 -11.22
N VAL A 56 -6.13 11.04 -9.98
CA VAL A 56 -6.98 12.15 -9.52
C VAL A 56 -6.22 12.97 -8.49
N TRP A 57 -5.89 14.20 -8.88
CA TRP A 57 -5.12 15.12 -8.03
C TRP A 57 -6.01 16.22 -7.50
N GLY A 58 -5.88 16.49 -6.21
CA GLY A 58 -6.51 17.64 -5.60
C GLY A 58 -6.01 18.95 -6.22
N LYS A 59 -6.96 19.82 -6.56
CA LYS A 59 -6.70 21.17 -7.05
C LYS A 59 -6.82 22.14 -5.87
N PRO A 60 -5.94 23.15 -5.76
CA PRO A 60 -6.14 24.23 -4.80
C PRO A 60 -7.50 24.90 -5.08
N LYS A 61 -8.40 24.83 -4.13
CA LYS A 61 -9.72 25.47 -4.19
C LYS A 61 -10.08 26.07 -2.84
N ASP A 62 -10.91 27.09 -2.86
CA ASP A 62 -11.55 27.68 -1.67
C ASP A 62 -12.62 26.75 -1.04
N SER A 63 -12.90 25.61 -1.69
CA SER A 63 -13.88 24.63 -1.23
C SER A 63 -13.26 23.56 -0.32
N LYS A 64 -14.05 22.98 0.60
CA LYS A 64 -13.63 21.90 1.50
C LYS A 64 -13.12 20.66 0.74
N ARG A 65 -13.61 20.41 -0.47
CA ARG A 65 -13.24 19.28 -1.30
C ARG A 65 -12.34 19.73 -2.45
N SER A 66 -11.18 19.11 -2.55
CA SER A 66 -10.15 19.49 -3.52
C SER A 66 -10.11 18.59 -4.75
N LEU A 67 -10.55 17.33 -4.63
CA LEU A 67 -10.57 16.39 -5.75
C LEU A 67 -11.66 16.76 -6.76
N PRO A 68 -11.34 16.84 -8.06
CA PRO A 68 -12.37 17.00 -9.10
C PRO A 68 -13.24 15.75 -9.15
N ARG A 69 -14.53 15.92 -9.45
CA ARG A 69 -15.51 14.82 -9.51
C ARG A 69 -16.21 14.83 -10.86
N GLY A 70 -16.36 13.66 -11.43
CA GLY A 70 -16.98 13.45 -12.72
C GLY A 70 -16.68 12.07 -13.28
N ASP A 71 -16.95 11.87 -14.55
CA ASP A 71 -16.72 10.62 -15.26
C ASP A 71 -15.58 10.73 -16.29
N GLU A 72 -14.89 11.88 -16.32
CA GLU A 72 -13.75 12.10 -17.21
C GLU A 72 -12.43 11.63 -16.57
N PRO A 73 -11.41 11.28 -17.38
CA PRO A 73 -10.09 10.93 -16.86
C PRO A 73 -9.50 12.04 -15.98
N GLY A 74 -9.06 11.68 -14.80
CA GLY A 74 -8.53 12.63 -13.81
C GLY A 74 -9.57 13.18 -12.83
N GLU A 75 -10.79 12.67 -12.87
CA GLU A 75 -11.87 12.98 -11.95
C GLU A 75 -12.21 11.78 -11.07
N PHE A 76 -12.61 12.05 -9.83
CA PHE A 76 -13.09 11.00 -8.92
C PHE A 76 -14.52 10.60 -9.34
N PRO A 77 -14.82 9.30 -9.46
CA PRO A 77 -16.11 8.82 -9.92
C PRO A 77 -17.27 9.34 -9.09
N THR A 78 -18.35 9.73 -9.75
CA THR A 78 -19.58 10.20 -9.08
C THR A 78 -20.53 9.06 -8.71
N GLN A 79 -20.25 7.83 -9.14
CA GLN A 79 -21.07 6.66 -8.89
C GLN A 79 -20.23 5.50 -8.37
N ARG A 80 -20.75 4.77 -7.38
CA ARG A 80 -20.11 3.59 -6.79
C ARG A 80 -19.69 2.56 -7.84
N LYS A 81 -20.52 2.30 -8.85
CA LYS A 81 -20.23 1.32 -9.90
C LYS A 81 -18.94 1.65 -10.66
N ASN A 82 -18.69 2.93 -10.93
CA ASN A 82 -17.50 3.37 -11.67
C ASN A 82 -16.23 3.22 -10.81
N LEU A 83 -16.33 3.43 -9.48
CA LEU A 83 -15.24 3.12 -8.55
C LEU A 83 -14.93 1.61 -8.52
N PHE A 84 -15.94 0.77 -8.70
CA PHE A 84 -15.80 -0.70 -8.68
C PHE A 84 -15.18 -1.28 -9.97
N GLU A 85 -14.97 -0.47 -10.99
CA GLU A 85 -14.23 -0.87 -12.20
C GLU A 85 -12.73 -1.00 -11.94
N PHE A 86 -12.21 -0.30 -10.93
CA PHE A 86 -10.80 -0.40 -10.55
C PHE A 86 -10.50 -1.71 -9.82
N ASP A 87 -9.24 -2.17 -9.92
CA ASP A 87 -8.71 -3.35 -9.24
C ASP A 87 -7.87 -2.97 -8.02
N LEU A 88 -7.17 -1.82 -8.11
CA LEU A 88 -6.34 -1.27 -7.05
C LEU A 88 -6.55 0.23 -6.92
N ILE A 89 -6.62 0.71 -5.68
CA ILE A 89 -6.64 2.13 -5.35
C ILE A 89 -5.38 2.47 -4.55
N ILE A 90 -4.59 3.41 -5.03
CA ILE A 90 -3.52 4.04 -4.23
C ILE A 90 -4.10 5.29 -3.60
N TYR A 91 -4.19 5.27 -2.28
CA TYR A 91 -4.82 6.32 -1.46
C TYR A 91 -3.74 7.13 -0.75
N GLY A 92 -3.49 8.35 -1.23
CA GLY A 92 -2.47 9.24 -0.70
C GLY A 92 -2.92 10.07 0.50
N GLU A 93 -2.30 11.23 0.69
CA GLU A 93 -2.60 12.18 1.79
C GLU A 93 -3.93 12.90 1.62
N ILE A 94 -5.04 12.20 1.76
CA ILE A 94 -6.39 12.74 1.61
C ILE A 94 -7.01 12.91 3.00
N PRO A 95 -7.52 14.09 3.35
CA PRO A 95 -8.17 14.31 4.64
C PRO A 95 -9.57 13.65 4.69
N PRO A 96 -10.09 13.32 5.88
CA PRO A 96 -11.37 12.62 6.05
C PRO A 96 -12.59 13.36 5.47
N ASP A 97 -12.54 14.69 5.43
CA ASP A 97 -13.61 15.55 4.94
C ASP A 97 -13.63 15.73 3.41
N GLU A 98 -12.67 15.14 2.71
CA GLU A 98 -12.65 15.15 1.24
C GLU A 98 -13.83 14.39 0.64
N PHE A 99 -14.24 13.29 1.26
CA PHE A 99 -15.32 12.44 0.78
C PHE A 99 -16.60 12.58 1.62
N SER A 100 -17.76 12.48 0.97
CA SER A 100 -19.03 12.34 1.67
C SER A 100 -19.08 11.01 2.43
N ARG A 101 -20.01 10.90 3.38
CA ARG A 101 -20.19 9.63 4.13
C ARG A 101 -20.55 8.46 3.21
N GLU A 102 -21.26 8.72 2.14
CA GLU A 102 -21.60 7.73 1.12
C GLU A 102 -20.35 7.29 0.35
N GLU A 103 -19.55 8.24 -0.18
CA GLU A 103 -18.29 7.94 -0.88
C GLU A 103 -17.29 7.20 0.01
N GLN A 104 -17.24 7.50 1.32
CA GLN A 104 -16.44 6.76 2.30
C GLN A 104 -16.90 5.30 2.41
N GLY A 105 -18.21 5.06 2.37
CA GLY A 105 -18.79 3.72 2.34
C GLY A 105 -18.38 2.95 1.08
N TRP A 106 -18.24 3.63 -0.06
CA TRP A 106 -17.80 2.97 -1.29
C TRP A 106 -16.40 2.36 -1.20
N PHE A 107 -15.46 3.01 -0.50
CA PHE A 107 -14.13 2.43 -0.28
C PHE A 107 -14.18 1.17 0.59
N PHE A 108 -15.00 1.20 1.63
CA PHE A 108 -15.20 0.02 2.48
C PHE A 108 -15.82 -1.14 1.67
N ASP A 109 -16.85 -0.85 0.90
CA ASP A 109 -17.52 -1.83 0.05
C ASP A 109 -16.63 -2.32 -1.10
N PHE A 110 -15.80 -1.43 -1.67
CA PHE A 110 -14.82 -1.78 -2.70
C PHE A 110 -13.89 -2.88 -2.21
N VAL A 111 -13.48 -2.81 -0.95
CA VAL A 111 -12.64 -3.83 -0.35
C VAL A 111 -13.43 -5.06 0.06
N SER A 112 -14.50 -4.87 0.86
CA SER A 112 -15.21 -5.96 1.54
C SER A 112 -16.15 -6.75 0.61
N GLN A 113 -16.75 -6.09 -0.39
CA GLN A 113 -17.73 -6.71 -1.28
C GLN A 113 -17.16 -6.99 -2.67
N ARG A 114 -16.43 -6.02 -3.26
CA ARG A 114 -15.87 -6.19 -4.60
C ARG A 114 -14.55 -6.97 -4.55
N GLY A 115 -13.83 -6.95 -3.43
CA GLY A 115 -12.53 -7.60 -3.28
C GLY A 115 -11.38 -6.81 -3.92
N GLY A 116 -11.54 -5.50 -4.08
CA GLY A 116 -10.48 -4.62 -4.56
C GLY A 116 -9.40 -4.37 -3.52
N GLY A 117 -8.20 -3.97 -3.97
CA GLY A 117 -7.09 -3.61 -3.09
C GLY A 117 -7.00 -2.12 -2.82
N ILE A 118 -6.64 -1.72 -1.60
CA ILE A 118 -6.28 -0.32 -1.31
C ILE A 118 -4.87 -0.27 -0.71
N LEU A 119 -4.03 0.60 -1.28
CA LEU A 119 -2.71 0.92 -0.79
C LEU A 119 -2.71 2.34 -0.21
N PHE A 120 -2.63 2.46 1.11
CA PHE A 120 -2.52 3.75 1.79
C PHE A 120 -1.07 4.22 1.83
N ILE A 121 -0.82 5.45 1.39
CA ILE A 121 0.51 6.07 1.42
C ILE A 121 0.41 7.43 2.09
N ASP A 122 0.80 7.49 3.36
CA ASP A 122 0.84 8.77 4.07
C ASP A 122 1.99 9.65 3.54
N GLY A 123 1.99 10.89 3.93
CA GLY A 123 2.94 11.87 3.46
C GLY A 123 3.31 12.91 4.50
N PRO A 124 4.09 13.94 4.13
CA PRO A 124 4.64 14.92 5.07
C PRO A 124 3.61 15.69 5.90
N ARG A 125 2.36 15.73 5.45
CA ARG A 125 1.27 16.39 6.18
C ARG A 125 0.58 15.47 7.17
N GLN A 126 0.86 14.16 7.14
CA GLN A 126 0.27 13.14 8.01
C GLN A 126 -1.27 13.19 8.03
N LYS A 127 -1.88 13.32 6.84
CA LYS A 127 -3.34 13.48 6.73
C LYS A 127 -4.10 12.21 7.08
N LEU A 128 -3.53 11.03 6.81
CA LEU A 128 -4.18 9.77 7.16
C LEU A 128 -4.35 9.62 8.67
N ARG A 129 -3.47 10.19 9.46
CA ARG A 129 -3.60 10.21 10.90
C ARG A 129 -4.85 10.95 11.39
N THR A 130 -5.33 11.95 10.67
CA THR A 130 -6.52 12.72 11.09
C THR A 130 -7.80 11.88 11.13
N TYR A 131 -7.79 10.68 10.53
CA TYR A 131 -8.90 9.70 10.59
C TYR A 131 -9.13 9.16 12.00
N GLU A 132 -8.14 9.15 12.89
CA GLU A 132 -8.31 8.74 14.29
C GLU A 132 -9.36 9.56 15.04
N ASN A 133 -9.55 10.82 14.66
CA ASN A 133 -10.58 11.68 15.24
C ASN A 133 -12.01 11.25 14.87
N PHE A 134 -12.13 10.23 14.01
CA PHE A 134 -13.39 9.73 13.44
C PHE A 134 -13.48 8.21 13.59
N GLU A 135 -13.55 7.68 14.82
CA GLU A 135 -13.52 6.24 15.13
C GLU A 135 -14.50 5.38 14.33
N LYS A 136 -15.60 5.97 13.86
CA LYS A 136 -16.62 5.27 13.03
C LYS A 136 -16.49 5.60 11.54
N HIS A 137 -15.34 6.09 11.11
CA HIS A 137 -15.12 6.39 9.69
C HIS A 137 -14.90 5.09 8.90
N PRO A 138 -15.67 4.81 7.84
CA PRO A 138 -15.55 3.56 7.09
C PRO A 138 -14.13 3.30 6.58
N VAL A 139 -13.43 4.33 6.08
CA VAL A 139 -12.06 4.21 5.59
C VAL A 139 -11.08 3.91 6.73
N PHE A 140 -11.32 4.43 7.96
CA PHE A 140 -10.45 4.16 9.11
C PHE A 140 -10.39 2.67 9.46
N SER A 141 -11.51 1.96 9.31
CA SER A 141 -11.56 0.51 9.57
C SER A 141 -10.71 -0.33 8.59
N LEU A 142 -10.24 0.28 7.51
CA LEU A 142 -9.37 -0.38 6.53
C LEU A 142 -7.87 -0.23 6.85
N PHE A 143 -7.50 0.61 7.82
CA PHE A 143 -6.09 0.77 8.18
C PHE A 143 -5.56 -0.46 8.95
N PRO A 144 -4.36 -0.96 8.61
CA PRO A 144 -3.69 -2.02 9.37
C PRO A 144 -2.94 -1.50 10.60
N VAL A 145 -2.85 -0.19 10.77
CA VAL A 145 -2.09 0.47 11.84
C VAL A 145 -2.91 1.55 12.51
N GLY A 146 -2.64 1.80 13.79
CA GLY A 146 -3.12 2.95 14.55
C GLY A 146 -1.94 3.81 15.00
N TRP A 147 -2.15 5.11 15.16
CA TRP A 147 -1.11 6.05 15.61
C TRP A 147 -1.00 6.06 17.13
N ILE A 148 0.21 6.12 17.66
CA ILE A 148 0.49 6.07 19.10
C ILE A 148 0.37 7.45 19.72
N GLU A 149 0.85 8.47 19.00
CA GLU A 149 0.99 9.84 19.52
C GLU A 149 -0.14 10.75 19.05
N LYS A 150 -0.58 11.64 19.93
CA LYS A 150 -1.54 12.71 19.59
C LYS A 150 -0.78 13.88 18.96
N GLY A 151 -0.75 14.00 17.68
CA GLY A 151 -0.10 15.11 16.96
C GLY A 151 0.88 14.63 15.90
N PRO A 152 1.27 15.46 14.94
CA PRO A 152 2.20 15.09 13.89
C PRO A 152 3.59 14.88 14.48
N VAL A 153 4.02 13.64 14.62
CA VAL A 153 5.34 13.25 15.11
C VAL A 153 6.11 12.60 13.98
N ARG A 154 7.38 12.95 13.85
CA ARG A 154 8.31 12.38 12.89
C ARG A 154 9.48 11.77 13.64
N LEU A 155 9.66 10.49 13.43
CA LEU A 155 10.76 9.72 14.01
C LEU A 155 11.82 9.47 12.93
N SER A 156 13.09 9.43 13.33
CA SER A 156 14.22 9.18 12.41
C SER A 156 14.57 7.69 12.42
N PRO A 157 14.34 6.97 11.30
CA PRO A 157 14.72 5.58 11.18
C PRO A 157 16.24 5.40 11.14
N SER A 158 16.73 4.27 11.65
CA SER A 158 18.14 3.90 11.66
C SER A 158 18.45 2.62 10.88
N ALA A 159 17.51 1.67 10.79
CA ALA A 159 17.67 0.44 10.02
C ALA A 159 16.32 -0.13 9.60
N TYR A 160 16.30 -0.92 8.50
CA TYR A 160 15.16 -1.74 8.12
C TYR A 160 15.24 -3.13 8.76
N PHE A 161 14.07 -3.66 9.11
CA PHE A 161 13.90 -5.03 9.52
C PHE A 161 12.79 -5.69 8.70
N ARG A 162 13.13 -6.81 8.08
CA ARG A 162 12.18 -7.66 7.38
C ARG A 162 11.65 -8.72 8.34
N THR A 163 10.34 -8.85 8.44
CA THR A 163 9.70 -9.90 9.22
C THR A 163 9.73 -11.25 8.47
N GLU A 164 9.39 -12.33 9.16
CA GLU A 164 9.21 -13.63 8.50
C GLU A 164 8.09 -13.60 7.44
N ALA A 165 7.05 -12.79 7.65
CA ALA A 165 6.00 -12.58 6.67
C ALA A 165 6.53 -11.97 5.36
N SER A 166 7.46 -11.02 5.46
CA SER A 166 8.05 -10.36 4.29
C SER A 166 8.86 -11.32 3.42
N LYS A 167 9.47 -12.34 4.00
CA LYS A 167 10.27 -13.34 3.26
C LYS A 167 9.41 -14.22 2.35
N ARG A 168 8.10 -14.32 2.65
CA ARG A 168 7.12 -15.05 1.83
C ARG A 168 6.49 -14.19 0.72
N LEU A 169 6.71 -12.88 0.77
CA LEU A 169 6.15 -11.95 -0.18
C LEU A 169 7.13 -11.70 -1.34
N SER A 170 6.85 -12.26 -2.51
CA SER A 170 7.71 -12.14 -3.70
C SER A 170 7.99 -10.69 -4.11
N ALA A 171 7.04 -9.78 -3.88
CA ALA A 171 7.21 -8.35 -4.13
C ALA A 171 8.34 -7.70 -3.29
N LEU A 172 8.76 -8.34 -2.20
CA LEU A 172 9.88 -7.89 -1.35
C LEU A 172 11.17 -8.69 -1.60
N THR A 173 11.19 -9.56 -2.60
CA THR A 173 12.39 -10.26 -3.07
C THR A 173 13.03 -9.43 -4.17
N LEU A 174 14.01 -8.61 -3.80
CA LEU A 174 14.67 -7.67 -4.71
C LEU A 174 15.78 -8.32 -5.54
N ASP A 175 16.29 -9.46 -5.08
CA ASP A 175 17.23 -10.31 -5.81
C ASP A 175 16.88 -11.79 -5.57
N PRO A 176 16.90 -12.66 -6.60
CA PRO A 176 16.59 -14.09 -6.44
C PRO A 176 17.62 -14.84 -5.59
N ILE A 177 18.84 -14.33 -5.48
CA ILE A 177 19.90 -14.91 -4.65
C ILE A 177 19.79 -14.33 -3.24
N LYS A 178 19.60 -15.21 -2.25
CA LYS A 178 19.33 -14.82 -0.87
C LYS A 178 20.37 -13.84 -0.30
N GLU A 179 21.65 -14.12 -0.48
CA GLU A 179 22.75 -13.30 0.04
C GLU A 179 22.77 -11.91 -0.59
N ARG A 180 22.52 -11.83 -1.89
CA ARG A 180 22.40 -10.56 -2.62
C ARG A 180 21.14 -9.79 -2.21
N ASN A 181 20.06 -10.52 -1.98
CA ASN A 181 18.82 -9.89 -1.53
C ASN A 181 18.99 -9.21 -0.16
N GLU A 182 19.69 -9.85 0.79
CA GLU A 182 20.04 -9.22 2.07
C GLU A 182 20.95 -8.00 1.86
N GLU A 183 21.94 -8.10 0.99
CA GLU A 183 22.84 -6.99 0.67
C GLU A 183 22.07 -5.81 0.07
N VAL A 184 21.17 -6.05 -0.89
CA VAL A 184 20.32 -5.00 -1.48
C VAL A 184 19.50 -4.30 -0.41
N TRP A 185 18.85 -5.07 0.50
CA TRP A 185 18.05 -4.52 1.58
C TRP A 185 18.89 -3.64 2.53
N ASN A 186 20.09 -4.06 2.87
CA ASN A 186 21.02 -3.31 3.73
C ASN A 186 21.52 -2.01 3.09
N HIS A 187 21.51 -1.91 1.77
CA HIS A 187 21.92 -0.72 1.02
C HIS A 187 20.75 0.17 0.58
N LEU A 188 19.51 -0.22 0.88
CA LEU A 188 18.38 0.65 0.58
C LEU A 188 18.45 1.94 1.42
N PRO A 189 18.18 3.09 0.81
CA PRO A 189 18.13 4.34 1.55
C PRO A 189 16.95 4.30 2.53
N LEU A 190 17.23 4.68 3.77
CA LEU A 190 16.20 4.80 4.80
C LEU A 190 15.20 5.90 4.47
N PRO A 191 13.95 5.80 4.91
CA PRO A 191 13.01 6.89 4.81
C PRO A 191 13.50 8.08 5.65
N ALA A 192 13.22 9.29 5.19
CA ALA A 192 13.65 10.50 5.92
C ALA A 192 13.00 10.59 7.31
N TRP A 193 11.85 10.00 7.49
CA TRP A 193 11.12 9.91 8.74
C TRP A 193 10.04 8.84 8.66
N THR A 194 9.52 8.43 9.82
CA THR A 194 8.33 7.59 9.97
C THR A 194 7.40 8.17 11.04
N SER A 195 6.12 7.84 10.99
CA SER A 195 5.17 8.14 12.06
C SER A 195 5.19 7.06 13.12
N PRO A 196 5.00 7.40 14.41
CA PRO A 196 4.83 6.40 15.47
C PRO A 196 3.47 5.70 15.32
N VAL A 197 3.51 4.46 14.85
CA VAL A 197 2.33 3.63 14.67
C VAL A 197 2.52 2.25 15.28
N ASN A 198 1.41 1.64 15.71
CA ASN A 198 1.33 0.23 16.08
C ASN A 198 0.47 -0.54 15.08
N ALA A 199 0.78 -1.80 14.87
CA ALA A 199 -0.09 -2.70 14.14
C ALA A 199 -1.39 -2.92 14.92
N LEU A 200 -2.53 -2.87 14.22
CA LEU A 200 -3.82 -3.21 14.80
C LEU A 200 -3.97 -4.74 14.91
N PRO A 201 -4.83 -5.24 15.82
CA PRO A 201 -5.05 -6.66 15.99
C PRO A 201 -5.39 -7.36 14.66
N GLY A 202 -4.71 -8.46 14.39
CA GLY A 202 -4.88 -9.23 13.15
C GLY A 202 -4.13 -8.67 11.94
N SER A 203 -3.40 -7.57 12.06
CA SER A 203 -2.58 -7.07 10.96
C SER A 203 -1.27 -7.86 10.83
N GLU A 204 -0.81 -8.04 9.60
CA GLU A 204 0.46 -8.67 9.27
C GLU A 204 1.49 -7.60 8.93
N ILE A 205 2.62 -7.60 9.63
CA ILE A 205 3.71 -6.65 9.41
C ILE A 205 4.75 -7.29 8.49
N PHE A 206 5.14 -6.58 7.44
CA PHE A 206 6.18 -7.01 6.50
C PHE A 206 7.52 -6.33 6.75
N LEU A 207 7.50 -5.01 6.97
CA LEU A 207 8.69 -4.22 7.21
C LEU A 207 8.52 -3.36 8.46
N GLU A 208 9.61 -3.26 9.21
CA GLU A 208 9.74 -2.38 10.37
C GLU A 208 11.00 -1.54 10.21
N VAL A 209 11.08 -0.46 10.95
CA VAL A 209 12.32 0.32 11.13
C VAL A 209 12.64 0.41 12.62
N SER A 210 13.93 0.36 12.95
CA SER A 210 14.39 0.80 14.26
C SER A 210 14.54 2.32 14.28
N LEU A 211 14.49 2.89 15.48
CA LEU A 211 14.67 4.32 15.69
C LEU A 211 16.07 4.59 16.24
N GLN A 212 16.62 5.76 15.93
CA GLN A 212 17.81 6.24 16.62
C GLN A 212 17.44 6.55 18.08
N GLY A 213 17.81 5.67 19.00
CA GLY A 213 17.60 5.85 20.44
C GLY A 213 18.34 7.06 20.97
N LYS A 214 17.68 7.86 21.80
CA LYS A 214 18.34 8.94 22.54
C LYS A 214 19.08 8.45 23.78
N ASP A 215 18.81 7.22 24.24
CA ASP A 215 19.41 6.66 25.45
C ASP A 215 19.73 5.18 25.28
N SER A 216 21.01 4.86 25.38
CA SER A 216 21.62 3.55 25.22
C SER A 216 21.38 2.57 26.39
N ASN A 217 20.41 2.81 27.26
CA ASN A 217 20.15 1.97 28.45
C ASN A 217 18.86 1.13 28.37
N ASP A 218 18.02 1.30 27.35
CA ASP A 218 16.85 0.44 27.20
C ASP A 218 17.12 -0.58 26.09
N SER A 219 17.35 -1.84 26.49
CA SER A 219 17.74 -2.96 25.63
C SER A 219 16.63 -3.43 24.70
N GLN A 220 15.52 -2.71 24.59
CA GLN A 220 14.43 -3.02 23.69
C GLN A 220 14.40 -1.99 22.54
N GLU A 221 15.02 -2.37 21.43
CA GLU A 221 15.01 -1.64 20.18
C GLU A 221 13.55 -1.41 19.75
N SER A 222 13.08 -0.15 19.84
CA SER A 222 11.71 0.19 19.46
C SER A 222 11.57 0.06 17.96
N ARG A 223 10.76 -0.89 17.50
CA ARG A 223 10.47 -1.14 16.08
C ARG A 223 9.11 -0.58 15.69
N ILE A 224 9.10 0.15 14.60
CA ILE A 224 7.88 0.80 14.06
C ILE A 224 7.52 0.16 12.72
N PRO A 225 6.28 -0.34 12.56
CA PRO A 225 5.79 -0.83 11.28
C PRO A 225 5.83 0.26 10.20
N VAL A 226 6.42 -0.06 9.04
CA VAL A 226 6.42 0.82 7.85
C VAL A 226 5.68 0.21 6.67
N LEU A 227 5.48 -1.11 6.70
CA LEU A 227 4.70 -1.84 5.71
C LEU A 227 3.89 -2.91 6.42
N ALA A 228 2.56 -2.79 6.37
CA ALA A 228 1.65 -3.72 7.03
C ALA A 228 0.39 -3.97 6.19
N ARG A 229 -0.25 -5.11 6.41
CA ARG A 229 -1.51 -5.53 5.78
C ARG A 229 -2.55 -5.83 6.85
N ALA A 230 -3.80 -5.37 6.62
CA ALA A 230 -4.93 -5.75 7.46
C ALA A 230 -5.36 -7.20 7.17
N ALA A 231 -5.66 -7.98 8.23
CA ALA A 231 -5.96 -9.41 8.11
C ALA A 231 -7.39 -9.72 7.64
N GLN A 232 -8.29 -8.77 7.70
CA GLN A 232 -9.72 -9.00 7.46
C GLN A 232 -10.10 -9.18 5.99
N THR A 233 -9.14 -9.14 5.07
CA THR A 233 -9.44 -9.25 3.64
C THR A 233 -8.50 -10.25 2.99
N THR A 234 -9.06 -11.13 2.16
CA THR A 234 -8.30 -12.00 1.25
C THR A 234 -7.49 -11.19 0.22
N HIS A 235 -7.69 -9.87 0.16
CA HIS A 235 -7.11 -8.95 -0.78
C HIS A 235 -6.21 -7.94 -0.05
N PHE A 236 -5.19 -7.44 -0.73
CA PHE A 236 -4.10 -6.66 -0.14
C PHE A 236 -4.53 -5.27 0.32
N HIS A 237 -4.45 -5.03 1.63
CA HIS A 237 -4.37 -3.68 2.18
C HIS A 237 -2.94 -3.44 2.64
N LEU A 238 -2.23 -2.62 1.91
CA LEU A 238 -0.86 -2.30 2.21
C LEU A 238 -0.79 -0.84 2.68
N THR A 239 -0.25 -0.59 3.86
CA THR A 239 0.05 0.77 4.30
C THR A 239 1.55 0.96 4.27
N ILE A 240 2.01 1.91 3.48
CA ILE A 240 3.39 2.35 3.46
C ILE A 240 3.48 3.65 4.25
N ASN A 241 4.10 3.57 5.42
CA ASN A 241 4.39 4.74 6.24
C ASN A 241 5.79 5.28 5.89
N VAL A 242 6.00 5.59 4.60
CA VAL A 242 7.29 6.03 4.09
C VAL A 242 7.15 7.36 3.35
N THR A 243 7.98 8.31 3.71
CA THR A 243 8.08 9.56 2.99
C THR A 243 9.52 9.90 2.64
N ARG A 244 9.68 10.22 1.37
CA ARG A 244 10.86 10.81 0.75
C ARG A 244 12.16 10.04 0.95
N VAL A 245 12.37 9.05 0.11
CA VAL A 245 13.72 8.58 -0.22
C VAL A 245 14.43 9.71 -0.98
N GLN A 246 15.61 10.10 -0.53
CA GLN A 246 16.41 11.10 -1.27
C GLN A 246 16.72 10.54 -2.66
N SER A 247 16.24 11.22 -3.69
CA SER A 247 16.17 10.79 -5.09
C SER A 247 17.52 10.55 -5.80
N ARG A 248 18.66 10.69 -5.13
CA ARG A 248 19.98 10.61 -5.79
C ARG A 248 20.48 9.17 -6.08
N HIS A 249 19.89 8.13 -5.50
CA HIS A 249 20.40 6.75 -5.60
C HIS A 249 19.53 5.77 -6.40
N TRP A 250 18.31 6.10 -6.73
CA TRP A 250 17.38 5.20 -7.43
C TRP A 250 17.71 4.96 -8.91
N TYR A 251 18.50 5.81 -9.55
CA TYR A 251 18.89 5.63 -10.96
C TYR A 251 19.84 4.46 -11.22
N ARG A 252 20.40 3.82 -10.18
CA ARG A 252 21.35 2.71 -10.35
C ARG A 252 20.75 1.32 -10.25
N VAL A 253 19.59 1.14 -9.64
CA VAL A 253 18.97 -0.19 -9.43
C VAL A 253 18.17 -0.66 -10.65
N SER A 254 17.72 0.24 -11.52
CA SER A 254 16.92 -0.10 -12.70
C SER A 254 17.74 -0.58 -13.93
N ARG A 255 19.03 -0.86 -13.78
CA ARG A 255 19.92 -1.38 -14.86
C ARG A 255 20.63 -2.69 -14.48
N VAL A 256 19.93 -3.63 -13.91
CA VAL A 256 20.38 -5.02 -13.91
C VAL A 256 19.42 -5.79 -14.81
N ARG A 257 19.92 -6.10 -16.00
CA ARG A 257 19.29 -6.99 -16.98
C ARG A 257 19.33 -8.42 -16.48
#